data_fdaed00e366643d7c537e14b96f17367
#
_entry.id   fdaed00e366643d7c537e14b96f17367
#
_cell.length_a   1.000
_cell.length_b   1.000
_cell.length_c   1.000
_cell.angle_alpha   90.00
_cell.angle_beta   90.00
_cell.angle_gamma   90.00
#
_symmetry.space_group_name_H-M   'P 1'
#
loop_
_entity.id
_entity.type
_entity.pdbx_description
1 polymer ?
#
loop_
_entity_poly.entity_id
_entity_poly.type
_entity_poly.pdbx_seq_one_letter_code
_entity_poly.pdbx_strand_id
1 'polypeptide(L)'
;MAVRDRLRARPTLLVPVGTTEQHGPHLPLGCDSLIVERLADDLSAASGIPRAPAIEYGVQPPTHPLPGGAALRRKTLHRVMNELIESWEEGAGVREFVILTAQANDAHLEALSTIRTAEASVVLLDVFGLDFGDRLVTPRPKVAGGELDTSLLLHIAPAFVAHDLVPLELAASSTKGEALYRFILERLKERLLRP
;
A
#
# COMPACT_ATOMS: atom_id res chain seq x y z
N MET A 1 4.46 1.01 25.57
CA MET A 1 5.83 1.39 25.17
C MET A 1 5.73 2.55 24.18
N ALA A 2 6.43 3.65 24.45
CA ALA A 2 6.40 4.83 23.58
C ALA A 2 7.06 4.53 22.21
N VAL A 3 6.65 5.24 21.13
CA VAL A 3 7.25 5.09 19.78
C VAL A 3 8.77 5.22 19.84
N ARG A 4 9.28 6.17 20.62
CA ARG A 4 10.72 6.37 20.85
C ARG A 4 11.45 5.12 21.35
N ASP A 5 10.83 4.36 22.26
CA ASP A 5 11.45 3.15 22.81
C ASP A 5 11.48 2.03 21.78
N ARG A 6 10.45 1.92 20.97
CA ARG A 6 10.41 0.96 19.85
C ARG A 6 11.49 1.27 18.80
N LEU A 7 11.63 2.54 18.40
CA LEU A 7 12.65 2.97 17.43
C LEU A 7 14.07 2.81 17.98
N ARG A 8 14.28 2.97 19.29
CA ARG A 8 15.59 2.67 19.91
C ARG A 8 15.94 1.18 19.89
N ALA A 9 14.95 0.32 20.10
CA ALA A 9 15.16 -1.12 20.05
C ALA A 9 15.33 -1.65 18.62
N ARG A 10 14.55 -1.11 17.68
CA ARG A 10 14.61 -1.42 16.26
C ARG A 10 14.35 -0.14 15.46
N PRO A 11 15.37 0.48 14.86
CA PRO A 11 15.26 1.77 14.17
C PRO A 11 14.63 1.62 12.76
N THR A 12 13.54 0.87 12.67
CA THR A 12 12.78 0.58 11.46
C THR A 12 11.41 1.23 11.54
N LEU A 13 10.93 1.84 10.45
CA LEU A 13 9.61 2.45 10.34
C LEU A 13 8.87 1.92 9.11
N LEU A 14 7.62 1.44 9.32
CA LEU A 14 6.71 1.13 8.22
C LEU A 14 6.05 2.42 7.73
N VAL A 15 6.08 2.65 6.41
CA VAL A 15 5.51 3.83 5.78
C VAL A 15 4.49 3.39 4.71
N PRO A 16 3.19 3.33 5.03
CA PRO A 16 2.15 3.02 4.06
C PRO A 16 1.94 4.19 3.11
N VAL A 17 1.93 3.93 1.81
CA VAL A 17 1.70 4.91 0.74
C VAL A 17 0.63 4.37 -0.21
N GLY A 18 -0.53 4.98 -0.18
CA GLY A 18 -1.65 4.69 -1.06
C GLY A 18 -1.84 5.75 -2.14
N THR A 19 -3.04 5.76 -2.70
CA THR A 19 -3.50 6.77 -3.66
C THR A 19 -4.95 7.16 -3.37
N THR A 20 -5.36 8.30 -3.91
CA THR A 20 -6.75 8.71 -4.00
C THR A 20 -7.16 8.60 -5.45
N GLU A 21 -7.49 7.39 -5.88
CA GLU A 21 -7.72 7.02 -7.28
C GLU A 21 -9.13 6.44 -7.49
N GLN A 22 -9.62 6.56 -8.70
CA GLN A 22 -10.89 5.97 -9.10
C GLN A 22 -10.75 4.45 -9.31
N HIS A 23 -11.56 3.67 -8.59
CA HIS A 23 -11.57 2.19 -8.61
C HIS A 23 -12.93 1.62 -9.07
N GLY A 24 -13.58 2.31 -10.02
CA GLY A 24 -14.94 1.94 -10.46
C GLY A 24 -16.03 2.50 -9.53
N PRO A 25 -17.31 2.29 -9.86
CA PRO A 25 -18.41 2.84 -9.10
C PRO A 25 -18.65 2.14 -7.76
N HIS A 26 -18.06 0.99 -7.54
CA HIS A 26 -18.31 0.11 -6.39
C HIS A 26 -17.27 0.21 -5.29
N LEU A 27 -16.10 0.81 -5.53
CA LEU A 27 -15.04 0.96 -4.54
C LEU A 27 -14.79 2.43 -4.18
N PRO A 28 -14.28 2.69 -2.96
CA PRO A 28 -13.93 4.04 -2.54
C PRO A 28 -12.68 4.55 -3.26
N LEU A 29 -12.54 5.87 -3.39
CA LEU A 29 -11.36 6.52 -3.96
C LEU A 29 -10.07 6.21 -3.19
N GLY A 30 -10.16 5.94 -1.89
CA GLY A 30 -9.03 5.56 -1.03
C GLY A 30 -8.79 4.04 -0.97
N CYS A 31 -9.16 3.27 -1.99
CA CYS A 31 -9.01 1.81 -2.02
C CYS A 31 -7.60 1.36 -1.67
N ASP A 32 -6.59 1.87 -2.38
CA ASP A 32 -5.18 1.55 -2.15
C ASP A 32 -4.72 1.92 -0.73
N SER A 33 -5.17 3.09 -0.25
CA SER A 33 -4.87 3.56 1.11
C SER A 33 -5.42 2.62 2.18
N LEU A 34 -6.67 2.19 2.05
CA LEU A 34 -7.30 1.22 2.97
C LEU A 34 -6.54 -0.12 3.00
N ILE A 35 -6.11 -0.60 1.83
CA ILE A 35 -5.35 -1.86 1.71
C ILE A 35 -4.00 -1.74 2.43
N VAL A 36 -3.21 -0.71 2.11
CA VAL A 36 -1.87 -0.57 2.69
C VAL A 36 -1.91 -0.22 4.17
N GLU A 37 -2.88 0.56 4.64
CA GLU A 37 -3.05 0.85 6.06
C GLU A 37 -3.35 -0.41 6.85
N ARG A 38 -4.30 -1.23 6.40
CA ARG A 38 -4.64 -2.48 7.08
C ARG A 38 -3.45 -3.44 7.11
N LEU A 39 -2.73 -3.58 5.99
CA LEU A 39 -1.51 -4.41 5.94
C LEU A 39 -0.42 -3.87 6.88
N ALA A 40 -0.22 -2.55 6.93
CA ALA A 40 0.76 -1.93 7.81
C ALA A 40 0.39 -2.09 9.30
N ASP A 41 -0.89 -2.03 9.65
CA ASP A 41 -1.37 -2.28 11.02
C ASP A 41 -1.06 -3.73 11.45
N ASP A 42 -1.41 -4.71 10.62
CA ASP A 42 -1.20 -6.12 10.93
C ASP A 42 0.29 -6.50 10.92
N LEU A 43 1.11 -5.90 10.03
CA LEU A 43 2.56 -6.06 10.05
C LEU A 43 3.18 -5.43 11.29
N SER A 44 2.75 -4.23 11.67
CA SER A 44 3.21 -3.55 12.88
C SER A 44 2.86 -4.34 14.14
N ALA A 45 1.64 -4.87 14.21
CA ALA A 45 1.21 -5.73 15.33
C ALA A 45 2.04 -7.02 15.44
N ALA A 46 2.35 -7.66 14.30
CA ALA A 46 3.09 -8.91 14.26
C ALA A 46 4.59 -8.74 14.50
N SER A 47 5.20 -7.61 14.06
CA SER A 47 6.65 -7.38 14.11
C SER A 47 7.11 -6.48 15.25
N GLY A 48 6.18 -5.72 15.86
CA GLY A 48 6.51 -4.66 16.81
C GLY A 48 7.10 -3.38 16.16
N ILE A 49 7.30 -3.36 14.83
CA ILE A 49 7.79 -2.19 14.11
C ILE A 49 6.70 -1.12 14.11
N PRO A 50 7.00 0.14 14.53
CA PRO A 50 6.03 1.21 14.43
C PRO A 50 5.70 1.54 12.98
N ARG A 51 4.46 1.96 12.74
CA ARG A 51 4.06 2.49 11.43
C ARG A 51 3.82 4.01 11.48
N ALA A 52 4.12 4.70 10.39
CA ALA A 52 3.74 6.08 10.15
C ALA A 52 2.24 6.19 9.78
N PRO A 53 1.62 7.37 9.86
CA PRO A 53 0.37 7.64 9.17
C PRO A 53 0.49 7.37 7.67
N ALA A 54 -0.60 6.93 7.05
CA ALA A 54 -0.58 6.69 5.61
C ALA A 54 -0.44 8.00 4.81
N ILE A 55 0.24 7.92 3.67
CA ILE A 55 0.25 8.96 2.65
C ILE A 55 -0.77 8.54 1.61
N GLU A 56 -1.90 9.25 1.56
CA GLU A 56 -3.07 8.87 0.78
C GLU A 56 -3.09 9.43 -0.63
N TYR A 57 -2.12 10.28 -0.98
CA TYR A 57 -2.00 10.88 -2.30
C TYR A 57 -0.74 10.43 -2.99
N GLY A 58 -0.92 9.72 -4.10
CA GLY A 58 0.16 9.16 -4.91
C GLY A 58 0.12 9.62 -6.37
N VAL A 59 0.86 8.94 -7.21
CA VAL A 59 0.82 9.12 -8.66
C VAL A 59 -0.10 8.07 -9.25
N GLN A 60 -1.04 8.51 -10.06
CA GLN A 60 -1.97 7.64 -10.78
C GLN A 60 -1.86 7.87 -12.29
N PRO A 61 -2.38 6.96 -13.14
CA PRO A 61 -2.43 7.18 -14.57
C PRO A 61 -3.15 8.48 -14.93
N PRO A 62 -2.72 9.20 -15.99
CA PRO A 62 -3.26 10.51 -16.32
C PRO A 62 -4.70 10.49 -16.83
N THR A 63 -5.23 9.32 -17.14
CA THR A 63 -6.56 9.17 -17.74
C THR A 63 -7.36 8.08 -17.04
N HIS A 64 -8.31 8.48 -16.20
CA HIS A 64 -9.39 7.63 -15.78
C HIS A 64 -10.72 8.22 -16.30
N PRO A 65 -11.61 7.41 -16.91
CA PRO A 65 -12.87 7.91 -17.48
C PRO A 65 -13.85 8.44 -16.43
N LEU A 66 -13.71 8.01 -15.17
CA LEU A 66 -14.56 8.46 -14.06
C LEU A 66 -13.86 9.56 -13.25
N PRO A 67 -14.62 10.59 -12.79
CA PRO A 67 -14.06 11.66 -11.97
C PRO A 67 -13.82 11.22 -10.51
N GLY A 68 -13.07 12.02 -9.78
CA GLY A 68 -12.92 11.90 -8.32
C GLY A 68 -11.50 11.62 -7.85
N GLY A 69 -10.60 11.13 -8.68
CA GLY A 69 -9.20 10.94 -8.32
C GLY A 69 -8.45 12.25 -8.10
N ALA A 70 -7.45 12.22 -7.20
CA ALA A 70 -6.55 13.34 -6.93
C ALA A 70 -5.11 12.83 -6.93
N ALA A 71 -4.32 13.22 -7.95
CA ALA A 71 -2.98 12.72 -8.16
C ALA A 71 -1.91 13.77 -7.91
N LEU A 72 -0.80 13.31 -7.36
CA LEU A 72 0.45 14.05 -7.35
C LEU A 72 1.23 13.77 -8.65
N ARG A 73 2.05 14.73 -9.05
CA ARG A 73 3.09 14.46 -10.05
C ARG A 73 4.19 13.61 -9.42
N ARG A 74 4.84 12.75 -10.21
CA ARG A 74 5.97 11.90 -9.77
C ARG A 74 7.01 12.70 -8.96
N LYS A 75 7.46 13.85 -9.47
CA LYS A 75 8.45 14.70 -8.78
C LYS A 75 7.92 15.26 -7.45
N THR A 76 6.63 15.51 -7.35
CA THR A 76 6.02 16.02 -6.11
C THR A 76 5.97 14.93 -5.05
N LEU A 77 5.50 13.73 -5.40
CA LEU A 77 5.51 12.58 -4.49
C LEU A 77 6.93 12.27 -4.01
N HIS A 78 7.89 12.17 -4.94
CA HIS A 78 9.28 11.93 -4.62
C HIS A 78 9.83 12.99 -3.64
N ARG A 79 9.52 14.28 -3.85
CA ARG A 79 9.96 15.35 -2.96
C ARG A 79 9.33 15.24 -1.57
N VAL A 80 8.01 15.04 -1.49
CA VAL A 80 7.30 14.85 -0.22
C VAL A 80 7.90 13.69 0.57
N MET A 81 8.12 12.55 -0.11
CA MET A 81 8.71 11.37 0.54
C MET A 81 10.12 11.63 1.04
N ASN A 82 10.98 12.31 0.27
CA ASN A 82 12.33 12.63 0.73
C ASN A 82 12.30 13.54 1.96
N GLU A 83 11.48 14.61 1.97
CA GLU A 83 11.37 15.51 3.12
C GLU A 83 10.88 14.80 4.39
N LEU A 84 9.90 13.88 4.27
CA LEU A 84 9.41 13.10 5.41
C LEU A 84 10.46 12.10 5.93
N ILE A 85 11.13 11.40 5.03
CA ILE A 85 12.16 10.41 5.38
C ILE A 85 13.36 11.08 6.03
N GLU A 86 13.86 12.18 5.48
CA GLU A 86 14.92 13.00 6.08
C GLU A 86 14.54 13.44 7.51
N SER A 87 13.32 13.96 7.69
CA SER A 87 12.82 14.36 9.01
C SER A 87 12.78 13.21 10.03
N TRP A 88 12.38 12.00 9.63
CA TRP A 88 12.40 10.84 10.53
C TRP A 88 13.80 10.27 10.76
N GLU A 89 14.66 10.30 9.76
CA GLU A 89 16.05 9.87 9.88
C GLU A 89 16.80 10.76 10.88
N GLU A 90 16.69 12.08 10.75
CA GLU A 90 17.35 13.06 11.62
C GLU A 90 16.66 13.18 13.00
N GLY A 91 15.34 13.36 13.00
CA GLY A 91 14.59 13.69 14.22
C GLY A 91 14.27 12.49 15.11
N ALA A 92 14.11 11.29 14.53
CA ALA A 92 13.70 10.08 15.24
C ALA A 92 14.78 8.97 15.23
N GLY A 93 15.86 9.14 14.48
CA GLY A 93 16.94 8.16 14.39
C GLY A 93 16.55 6.88 13.64
N VAL A 94 15.60 6.95 12.71
CA VAL A 94 15.23 5.80 11.87
C VAL A 94 16.42 5.47 10.96
N ARG A 95 16.70 4.17 10.79
CA ARG A 95 17.79 3.65 9.94
C ARG A 95 17.31 2.69 8.86
N GLU A 96 16.04 2.30 8.92
CA GLU A 96 15.41 1.49 7.88
C GLU A 96 13.98 1.96 7.67
N PHE A 97 13.62 2.24 6.42
CA PHE A 97 12.27 2.56 6.00
C PHE A 97 11.71 1.43 5.15
N VAL A 98 10.57 0.89 5.56
CA VAL A 98 9.83 -0.10 4.77
C VAL A 98 8.61 0.60 4.20
N ILE A 99 8.68 0.98 2.93
CA ILE A 99 7.59 1.62 2.21
C ILE A 99 6.68 0.53 1.65
N LEU A 100 5.41 0.59 2.01
CA LEU A 100 4.39 -0.35 1.57
C LEU A 100 3.41 0.35 0.64
N THR A 101 3.24 -0.15 -0.58
CA THR A 101 2.30 0.43 -1.54
C THR A 101 1.48 -0.62 -2.28
N ALA A 102 0.22 -0.30 -2.62
CA ALA A 102 -0.70 -1.13 -3.41
C ALA A 102 -0.97 -0.53 -4.81
N GLN A 103 -0.17 0.43 -5.25
CA GLN A 103 -0.31 1.08 -6.55
C GLN A 103 0.73 0.56 -7.54
N ALA A 104 0.25 -0.01 -8.67
CA ALA A 104 1.09 -0.61 -9.71
C ALA A 104 1.54 0.36 -10.83
N ASN A 105 1.34 1.67 -10.68
CA ASN A 105 1.76 2.66 -11.66
C ASN A 105 3.28 2.84 -11.64
N ASP A 106 3.94 2.72 -12.79
CA ASP A 106 5.41 2.80 -12.91
C ASP A 106 5.97 4.12 -12.36
N ALA A 107 5.30 5.25 -12.62
CA ALA A 107 5.76 6.55 -12.13
C ALA A 107 5.59 6.70 -10.61
N HIS A 108 4.61 6.00 -10.00
CA HIS A 108 4.44 5.92 -8.56
C HIS A 108 5.57 5.11 -7.95
N LEU A 109 5.81 3.91 -8.47
CA LEU A 109 6.88 3.03 -8.01
C LEU A 109 8.27 3.67 -8.19
N GLU A 110 8.51 4.37 -9.31
CA GLU A 110 9.75 5.11 -9.55
C GLU A 110 9.95 6.21 -8.49
N ALA A 111 8.88 6.96 -8.15
CA ALA A 111 8.99 8.00 -7.12
C ALA A 111 9.40 7.43 -5.76
N LEU A 112 8.91 6.24 -5.40
CA LEU A 112 9.19 5.58 -4.12
C LEU A 112 10.52 4.83 -4.11
N SER A 113 10.92 4.22 -5.24
CA SER A 113 12.17 3.44 -5.33
C SER A 113 13.43 4.30 -5.44
N THR A 114 13.28 5.59 -5.76
CA THR A 114 14.41 6.54 -5.94
C THR A 114 14.58 7.51 -4.77
N ILE A 115 13.92 7.25 -3.65
CA ILE A 115 14.05 8.03 -2.42
C ILE A 115 15.52 7.99 -1.93
N ARG A 116 15.99 9.12 -1.43
CA ARG A 116 17.35 9.29 -0.94
C ARG A 116 17.35 9.42 0.59
N THR A 117 18.37 8.86 1.21
CA THR A 117 18.64 8.94 2.63
C THR A 117 20.09 9.33 2.85
N ALA A 118 20.45 9.79 4.04
CA ALA A 118 21.86 10.05 4.39
C ALA A 118 22.56 8.74 4.77
N GLU A 119 21.95 7.93 5.65
CA GLU A 119 22.54 6.69 6.18
C GLU A 119 21.53 5.53 6.21
N ALA A 120 20.23 5.83 6.21
CA ALA A 120 19.18 4.81 6.32
C ALA A 120 19.06 3.98 5.03
N SER A 121 18.51 2.77 5.16
CA SER A 121 18.07 1.97 4.02
C SER A 121 16.59 2.17 3.72
N VAL A 122 16.21 2.02 2.44
CA VAL A 122 14.80 2.06 1.99
C VAL A 122 14.47 0.76 1.28
N VAL A 123 13.44 0.07 1.77
CA VAL A 123 12.88 -1.13 1.15
C VAL A 123 11.50 -0.79 0.64
N LEU A 124 11.26 -0.94 -0.66
CA LEU A 124 9.95 -0.79 -1.27
C LEU A 124 9.26 -2.15 -1.39
N LEU A 125 8.09 -2.28 -0.79
CA LEU A 125 7.21 -3.45 -0.88
C LEU A 125 5.99 -3.09 -1.72
N ASP A 126 6.02 -3.46 -2.99
CA ASP A 126 4.89 -3.39 -3.90
C ASP A 126 3.97 -4.61 -3.65
N VAL A 127 2.81 -4.36 -3.05
CA VAL A 127 1.80 -5.39 -2.75
C VAL A 127 1.27 -6.02 -4.03
N PHE A 128 1.02 -5.22 -5.06
CA PHE A 128 0.50 -5.68 -6.35
C PHE A 128 1.60 -6.23 -7.27
N GLY A 129 2.86 -6.06 -6.90
CA GLY A 129 4.02 -6.69 -7.50
C GLY A 129 4.21 -8.17 -7.16
N LEU A 130 3.42 -8.73 -6.24
CA LEU A 130 3.49 -10.15 -5.89
C LEU A 130 2.96 -11.05 -7.02
N ASP A 131 3.51 -12.26 -7.11
CA ASP A 131 2.98 -13.29 -7.99
C ASP A 131 1.81 -14.00 -7.29
N PHE A 132 0.60 -13.76 -7.76
CA PHE A 132 -0.62 -14.36 -7.22
C PHE A 132 -0.91 -15.76 -7.79
N GLY A 133 -0.23 -16.17 -8.88
CA GLY A 133 -0.47 -17.45 -9.53
C GLY A 133 -1.95 -17.68 -9.82
N ASP A 134 -2.45 -18.90 -9.56
CA ASP A 134 -3.84 -19.30 -9.80
C ASP A 134 -4.87 -18.71 -8.81
N ARG A 135 -4.46 -17.82 -7.90
CA ARG A 135 -5.36 -17.17 -6.93
C ARG A 135 -6.27 -16.14 -7.57
N LEU A 136 -5.88 -15.62 -8.72
CA LEU A 136 -6.70 -14.71 -9.53
C LEU A 136 -7.14 -15.41 -10.81
N VAL A 137 -8.44 -15.27 -11.14
CA VAL A 137 -9.00 -15.77 -12.39
C VAL A 137 -8.64 -14.86 -13.55
N THR A 138 -8.66 -13.54 -13.27
CA THR A 138 -8.26 -12.55 -14.25
C THR A 138 -6.74 -12.39 -14.21
N PRO A 139 -6.02 -12.57 -15.34
CA PRO A 139 -4.60 -12.32 -15.36
C PRO A 139 -4.35 -10.86 -15.00
N ARG A 140 -3.71 -10.67 -13.86
CA ARG A 140 -3.29 -9.45 -13.20
C ARG A 140 -3.87 -8.17 -13.82
N PRO A 141 -4.98 -7.67 -13.33
CA PRO A 141 -5.58 -6.48 -13.90
C PRO A 141 -4.68 -5.29 -13.58
N LYS A 142 -4.20 -4.65 -14.61
CA LYS A 142 -3.65 -3.29 -14.49
C LYS A 142 -4.76 -2.23 -14.35
N VAL A 143 -5.99 -2.68 -14.17
CA VAL A 143 -7.16 -1.81 -14.07
C VAL A 143 -7.60 -1.75 -12.62
N ALA A 144 -7.60 -0.55 -12.06
CA ALA A 144 -8.12 -0.28 -10.73
C ALA A 144 -9.58 -0.74 -10.61
N GLY A 145 -9.95 -1.32 -9.46
CA GLY A 145 -11.28 -1.85 -9.22
C GLY A 145 -11.55 -3.25 -9.79
N GLY A 146 -10.48 -3.98 -10.12
CA GLY A 146 -10.57 -5.36 -10.60
C GLY A 146 -10.85 -6.39 -9.51
N GLU A 147 -10.64 -7.67 -9.86
CA GLU A 147 -10.86 -8.83 -8.98
C GLU A 147 -10.09 -8.74 -7.65
N LEU A 148 -8.81 -8.31 -7.71
CA LEU A 148 -7.94 -8.22 -6.55
C LEU A 148 -8.44 -7.15 -5.57
N ASP A 149 -8.58 -5.92 -6.02
CA ASP A 149 -9.01 -4.78 -5.19
C ASP A 149 -10.37 -5.04 -4.59
N THR A 150 -11.34 -5.48 -5.43
CA THR A 150 -12.70 -5.74 -4.99
C THR A 150 -12.74 -6.86 -3.95
N SER A 151 -12.01 -7.97 -4.16
CA SER A 151 -11.97 -9.05 -3.18
C SER A 151 -11.34 -8.60 -1.86
N LEU A 152 -10.22 -7.86 -1.92
CA LEU A 152 -9.57 -7.33 -0.72
C LEU A 152 -10.50 -6.41 0.05
N LEU A 153 -11.16 -5.44 -0.61
CA LEU A 153 -12.07 -4.51 0.06
C LEU A 153 -13.31 -5.21 0.63
N LEU A 154 -13.87 -6.22 -0.06
CA LEU A 154 -14.96 -7.03 0.48
C LEU A 154 -14.58 -7.75 1.77
N HIS A 155 -13.30 -8.06 1.97
CA HIS A 155 -12.79 -8.68 3.19
C HIS A 155 -12.44 -7.66 4.28
N ILE A 156 -11.61 -6.67 3.96
CA ILE A 156 -11.03 -5.78 4.99
C ILE A 156 -11.91 -4.57 5.34
N ALA A 157 -12.75 -4.12 4.41
CA ALA A 157 -13.55 -2.90 4.55
C ALA A 157 -14.90 -2.98 3.81
N PRO A 158 -15.74 -4.02 4.04
CA PRO A 158 -16.98 -4.25 3.29
C PRO A 158 -17.97 -3.09 3.34
N ALA A 159 -17.94 -2.30 4.41
CA ALA A 159 -18.82 -1.14 4.56
C ALA A 159 -18.53 -0.01 3.54
N PHE A 160 -17.36 -0.01 2.91
CA PHE A 160 -16.97 0.95 1.87
C PHE A 160 -17.22 0.44 0.46
N VAL A 161 -17.72 -0.79 0.30
CA VAL A 161 -18.05 -1.38 -1.01
C VAL A 161 -19.52 -1.16 -1.32
N ALA A 162 -19.83 -0.55 -2.47
CA ALA A 162 -21.19 -0.46 -2.98
C ALA A 162 -21.58 -1.80 -3.64
N HIS A 163 -22.07 -2.74 -2.83
CA HIS A 163 -22.31 -4.14 -3.22
C HIS A 163 -23.20 -4.28 -4.47
N ASP A 164 -24.21 -3.42 -4.61
CA ASP A 164 -25.14 -3.44 -5.75
C ASP A 164 -24.49 -2.98 -7.06
N LEU A 165 -23.31 -2.36 -6.99
CA LEU A 165 -22.56 -1.87 -8.14
C LEU A 165 -21.35 -2.74 -8.48
N VAL A 166 -21.09 -3.81 -7.73
CA VAL A 166 -20.03 -4.78 -8.07
C VAL A 166 -20.40 -5.50 -9.36
N PRO A 167 -19.56 -5.44 -10.43
CA PRO A 167 -19.85 -6.13 -11.66
C PRO A 167 -19.98 -7.65 -11.45
N LEU A 168 -21.05 -8.27 -11.98
CA LEU A 168 -21.33 -9.69 -11.80
C LEU A 168 -20.26 -10.60 -12.41
N GLU A 169 -19.58 -10.12 -13.46
CA GLU A 169 -18.49 -10.81 -14.13
C GLU A 169 -17.17 -10.79 -13.35
N LEU A 170 -17.04 -9.93 -12.35
CA LEU A 170 -15.88 -9.96 -11.47
C LEU A 170 -15.90 -11.21 -10.61
N ALA A 171 -14.88 -12.03 -10.74
CA ALA A 171 -14.71 -13.21 -9.89
C ALA A 171 -14.26 -12.83 -8.45
N ALA A 172 -14.84 -11.76 -7.89
CA ALA A 172 -14.51 -11.21 -6.59
C ALA A 172 -15.43 -11.73 -5.49
N SER A 173 -14.88 -11.98 -4.30
CA SER A 173 -15.64 -12.32 -3.11
C SER A 173 -14.86 -12.04 -1.82
N SER A 174 -15.57 -11.91 -0.70
CA SER A 174 -14.93 -11.74 0.62
C SER A 174 -14.05 -12.93 1.01
N THR A 175 -14.47 -14.17 0.71
CA THR A 175 -13.68 -15.38 0.95
C THR A 175 -12.37 -15.37 0.15
N LYS A 176 -12.44 -14.97 -1.13
CA LYS A 176 -11.25 -14.79 -1.95
C LYS A 176 -10.37 -13.67 -1.38
N GLY A 177 -10.97 -12.56 -0.95
CA GLY A 177 -10.28 -11.46 -0.31
C GLY A 177 -9.51 -11.88 0.94
N GLU A 178 -10.10 -12.71 1.79
CA GLU A 178 -9.44 -13.28 2.96
C GLU A 178 -8.21 -14.13 2.56
N ALA A 179 -8.35 -14.98 1.56
CA ALA A 179 -7.25 -15.83 1.10
C ALA A 179 -6.11 -15.01 0.46
N LEU A 180 -6.45 -13.99 -0.34
CA LEU A 180 -5.49 -13.06 -0.94
C LEU A 180 -4.79 -12.21 0.11
N TYR A 181 -5.54 -11.67 1.06
CA TYR A 181 -5.01 -10.86 2.15
C TYR A 181 -4.00 -11.65 3.00
N ARG A 182 -4.37 -12.88 3.39
CA ARG A 182 -3.48 -13.78 4.14
C ARG A 182 -2.20 -14.08 3.36
N PHE A 183 -2.33 -14.41 2.07
CA PHE A 183 -1.19 -14.64 1.20
C PHE A 183 -0.25 -13.41 1.13
N ILE A 184 -0.80 -12.22 0.91
CA ILE A 184 -0.02 -10.97 0.88
C ILE A 184 0.71 -10.76 2.20
N LEU A 185 -0.01 -10.85 3.31
CA LEU A 185 0.54 -10.62 4.65
C LEU A 185 1.69 -11.60 4.98
N GLU A 186 1.55 -12.87 4.60
CA GLU A 186 2.62 -13.87 4.76
C GLU A 186 3.85 -13.53 3.94
N ARG A 187 3.68 -13.17 2.67
CA ARG A 187 4.79 -12.75 1.79
C ARG A 187 5.51 -11.50 2.29
N LEU A 188 4.76 -10.54 2.80
CA LEU A 188 5.34 -9.33 3.38
C LEU A 188 6.11 -9.63 4.67
N LYS A 189 5.58 -10.49 5.54
CA LYS A 189 6.28 -10.96 6.76
C LYS A 189 7.57 -11.68 6.41
N GLU A 190 7.56 -12.57 5.42
CA GLU A 190 8.78 -13.26 4.96
C GLU A 190 9.87 -12.29 4.51
N ARG A 191 9.50 -11.19 3.83
CA ARG A 191 10.45 -10.17 3.37
C ARG A 191 10.96 -9.28 4.51
N LEU A 192 10.09 -8.96 5.45
CA LEU A 192 10.39 -8.06 6.58
C LEU A 192 11.17 -8.73 7.70
N LEU A 193 10.98 -10.04 7.90
CA LEU A 193 11.54 -10.80 9.01
C LEU A 193 12.71 -11.71 8.58
N ARG A 194 13.14 -11.65 7.33
CA ARG A 194 14.38 -12.34 6.92
C ARG A 194 15.56 -11.68 7.63
N PRO A 195 16.41 -12.49 8.27
CA PRO A 195 17.63 -12.02 8.94
C PRO A 195 18.62 -11.43 7.93
#